data_c9811e1c98418ff30048e2ca0bd496d1
#
_entry.id   c9811e1c98418ff30048e2ca0bd496d1
#
_cell.length_a   1.000
_cell.length_b   1.000
_cell.length_c   1.000
_cell.angle_alpha   90.00
_cell.angle_beta   90.00
_cell.angle_gamma   90.00
#
_symmetry.space_group_name_H-M   'P 1'
#
loop_
_entity.id
_entity.type
_entity.pdbx_description
1 polymer ?
#
loop_
_entity_poly.entity_id
_entity_poly.type
_entity_poly.pdbx_seq_one_letter_code
_entity_poly.pdbx_strand_id
1 'polypeptide(L)'
;MQASQIHKIAIVIDTNVLIKHISLPDILPSTGSDFSETYEVHTIKEVLRELRDESARNYAATQLPYELIVHDYVEEEYMDRVRAFAKETGDLKTLSETDMRVMALGLQLNEERGEGDRV
;
A
#
# COMPACT_ATOMS: atom_id res chain seq x y z
N MET A 1 -24.95 -6.03 -13.15
CA MET A 1 -24.44 -5.65 -13.74
C MET A 1 -23.28 -4.88 -13.66
N GLN A 2 -23.30 -3.85 -13.75
CA GLN A 2 -22.15 -3.07 -13.91
C GLN A 2 -21.43 -2.75 -12.65
N ALA A 3 -22.00 -3.06 -11.54
CA ALA A 3 -21.30 -2.83 -10.29
C ALA A 3 -19.95 -3.53 -10.24
N SER A 4 -19.88 -4.68 -10.92
CA SER A 4 -18.63 -5.41 -10.90
C SER A 4 -17.51 -4.71 -11.64
N GLN A 5 -17.84 -3.65 -12.35
CA GLN A 5 -16.83 -2.94 -13.10
C GLN A 5 -16.28 -1.74 -12.37
N ILE A 6 -16.80 -1.47 -11.19
CA ILE A 6 -16.29 -0.37 -10.38
C ILE A 6 -15.12 -0.89 -9.59
N HIS A 7 -13.96 -0.32 -9.84
CA HIS A 7 -12.75 -0.74 -9.16
C HIS A 7 -12.48 0.16 -7.97
N LYS A 8 -12.10 -0.44 -6.88
CA LYS A 8 -11.68 0.31 -5.73
C LYS A 8 -10.30 0.87 -5.97
N ILE A 9 -10.00 1.97 -5.32
CA ILE A 9 -8.70 2.59 -5.40
C ILE A 9 -7.78 1.85 -4.44
N ALA A 10 -6.66 1.34 -4.97
CA ALA A 10 -5.70 0.63 -4.15
C ALA A 10 -4.75 1.62 -3.50
N ILE A 11 -4.60 1.52 -2.19
CA ILE A 11 -3.67 2.34 -1.42
C ILE A 11 -2.65 1.39 -0.82
N VAL A 12 -1.36 1.73 -0.95
CA VAL A 12 -0.30 0.94 -0.32
C VAL A 12 0.25 1.77 0.82
N ILE A 13 0.27 1.20 2.01
CA ILE A 13 0.74 1.91 3.19
C ILE A 13 2.07 1.34 3.67
N ASP A 14 2.86 2.20 4.30
CA ASP A 14 4.13 1.78 4.88
C ASP A 14 4.01 1.78 6.40
N THR A 15 5.14 1.59 7.05
CA THR A 15 5.21 1.44 8.49
C THR A 15 4.68 2.66 9.23
N ASN A 16 4.93 3.86 8.69
CA ASN A 16 4.57 5.10 9.39
C ASN A 16 3.08 5.26 9.60
N VAL A 17 2.27 4.79 8.67
CA VAL A 17 0.83 4.89 8.82
C VAL A 17 0.37 4.13 10.06
N LEU A 18 0.99 2.97 10.30
CA LEU A 18 0.62 2.14 11.43
C LEU A 18 1.22 2.66 12.73
N ILE A 19 2.47 3.12 12.68
CA ILE A 19 3.12 3.63 13.89
C ILE A 19 2.41 4.87 14.41
N LYS A 20 1.97 5.73 13.51
CA LYS A 20 1.35 6.98 13.90
C LYS A 20 -0.16 6.87 14.05
N HIS A 21 -0.69 5.68 13.90
CA HIS A 21 -2.13 5.43 14.03
C HIS A 21 -2.93 6.38 13.14
N ILE A 22 -2.48 6.55 11.91
CA ILE A 22 -3.18 7.44 10.98
C ILE A 22 -4.47 6.77 10.52
N SER A 23 -5.59 7.43 10.76
CA SER A 23 -6.87 6.88 10.34
C SER A 23 -7.14 7.32 8.91
N LEU A 24 -6.93 6.43 7.96
CA LEU A 24 -7.15 6.75 6.55
C LEU A 24 -8.58 7.18 6.26
N PRO A 25 -9.61 6.55 6.86
CA PRO A 25 -10.97 7.00 6.58
C PRO A 25 -11.23 8.46 6.98
N ASP A 26 -10.44 8.98 7.91
CA ASP A 26 -10.62 10.37 8.33
C ASP A 26 -9.98 11.38 7.40
N ILE A 27 -8.99 10.96 6.62
CA ILE A 27 -8.26 11.90 5.80
C ILE A 27 -8.47 11.73 4.30
N LEU A 28 -9.02 10.61 3.86
CA LEU A 28 -9.23 10.38 2.45
C LEU A 28 -10.70 10.56 2.10
N PRO A 29 -10.99 11.22 0.98
CA PRO A 29 -12.37 11.46 0.61
C PRO A 29 -13.06 10.18 0.17
N SER A 30 -14.29 10.01 0.61
CA SER A 30 -15.10 8.94 0.10
C SER A 30 -16.45 9.56 -0.24
N THR A 31 -16.92 9.29 -1.44
CA THR A 31 -18.11 9.96 -1.93
C THR A 31 -19.32 9.16 -1.59
N GLY A 32 -19.93 9.47 -0.48
CA GLY A 32 -21.24 8.96 -0.14
C GLY A 32 -21.32 7.51 0.22
N SER A 33 -20.21 6.80 0.24
CA SER A 33 -20.24 5.40 0.61
C SER A 33 -19.14 5.13 1.62
N ASP A 34 -19.10 3.91 2.10
CA ASP A 34 -18.07 3.53 3.05
C ASP A 34 -16.68 3.63 2.48
N PHE A 35 -15.73 3.88 3.34
CA PHE A 35 -14.34 3.85 2.96
C PHE A 35 -14.01 2.52 2.27
N SER A 36 -14.52 1.41 2.79
CA SER A 36 -14.20 0.10 2.26
C SER A 36 -14.77 -0.13 0.87
N GLU A 37 -15.76 0.63 0.47
CA GLU A 37 -16.31 0.52 -0.87
C GLU A 37 -15.52 1.35 -1.87
N THR A 38 -14.78 2.32 -1.40
CA THR A 38 -14.00 3.20 -2.25
C THR A 38 -12.54 2.73 -2.36
N TYR A 39 -12.00 2.22 -1.27
CA TYR A 39 -10.56 1.92 -1.18
C TYR A 39 -10.29 0.51 -0.74
N GLU A 40 -9.15 0.00 -1.20
CA GLU A 40 -8.54 -1.21 -0.67
C GLU A 40 -7.17 -0.81 -0.12
N VAL A 41 -6.85 -1.26 1.08
CA VAL A 41 -5.58 -0.90 1.70
C VAL A 41 -4.67 -2.11 1.68
N HIS A 42 -3.50 -1.93 1.09
CA HIS A 42 -2.53 -3.01 0.91
C HIS A 42 -1.23 -2.67 1.61
N THR A 43 -0.50 -3.68 2.02
CA THR A 43 0.85 -3.51 2.51
C THR A 43 1.61 -4.81 2.28
N ILE A 44 2.85 -4.86 2.71
CA ILE A 44 3.68 -6.06 2.58
C ILE A 44 4.01 -6.57 3.97
N LYS A 45 4.32 -7.85 4.06
CA LYS A 45 4.61 -8.46 5.35
C LYS A 45 5.80 -7.81 6.05
N GLU A 46 6.75 -7.30 5.28
CA GLU A 46 7.92 -6.64 5.86
C GLU A 46 7.54 -5.42 6.68
N VAL A 47 6.50 -4.70 6.25
CA VAL A 47 6.03 -3.55 6.99
C VAL A 47 5.56 -3.99 8.38
N LEU A 48 4.80 -5.07 8.43
CA LEU A 48 4.31 -5.56 9.73
C LEU A 48 5.45 -6.05 10.60
N ARG A 49 6.46 -6.66 9.99
CA ARG A 49 7.61 -7.15 10.74
C ARG A 49 8.45 -6.03 11.33
N GLU A 50 8.40 -4.85 10.74
CA GLU A 50 9.16 -3.73 11.25
C GLU A 50 8.50 -3.03 12.42
N LEU A 51 7.27 -3.41 12.75
CA LEU A 51 6.57 -2.83 13.89
C LEU A 51 7.16 -3.39 15.17
N ARG A 52 7.95 -2.59 15.88
CA ARG A 52 8.56 -3.04 17.11
C ARG A 52 7.79 -2.62 18.33
N ASP A 53 7.07 -1.53 18.20
CA ASP A 53 6.29 -1.01 19.30
C ASP A 53 5.02 -1.84 19.48
N GLU A 54 4.75 -2.25 20.69
CA GLU A 54 3.61 -3.08 20.98
C GLU A 54 2.31 -2.36 20.66
N SER A 55 2.26 -1.06 20.89
CA SER A 55 1.08 -0.27 20.58
C SER A 55 0.77 -0.31 19.09
N ALA A 56 1.82 -0.15 18.26
CA ALA A 56 1.62 -0.19 16.81
C ALA A 56 1.19 -1.58 16.36
N ARG A 57 1.74 -2.62 16.96
CA ARG A 57 1.35 -3.98 16.60
C ARG A 57 -0.09 -4.28 16.99
N ASN A 58 -0.50 -3.81 18.16
CA ASN A 58 -1.88 -3.98 18.59
C ASN A 58 -2.83 -3.22 17.69
N TYR A 59 -2.46 -2.00 17.33
CA TYR A 59 -3.28 -1.20 16.44
C TYR A 59 -3.48 -1.92 15.12
N ALA A 60 -2.40 -2.41 14.55
CA ALA A 60 -2.47 -3.10 13.25
C ALA A 60 -3.28 -4.38 13.33
N ALA A 61 -3.23 -5.07 14.46
CA ALA A 61 -3.89 -6.36 14.58
C ALA A 61 -5.38 -6.26 14.94
N THR A 62 -5.76 -5.24 15.70
CA THR A 62 -7.09 -5.24 16.29
C THR A 62 -7.88 -3.96 16.13
N GLN A 63 -7.26 -2.87 15.73
CA GLN A 63 -7.92 -1.56 15.78
C GLN A 63 -8.03 -0.84 14.45
N LEU A 64 -7.61 -1.46 13.37
CA LEU A 64 -7.70 -0.82 12.07
C LEU A 64 -9.17 -0.70 11.67
N PRO A 65 -9.57 0.49 11.20
CA PRO A 65 -10.96 0.68 10.77
C PRO A 65 -11.19 0.20 9.34
N TYR A 66 -10.30 -0.59 8.81
CA TYR A 66 -10.42 -1.14 7.46
C TYR A 66 -9.65 -2.46 7.41
N GLU A 67 -9.95 -3.25 6.39
CA GLU A 67 -9.26 -4.51 6.19
C GLU A 67 -7.92 -4.23 5.53
N LEU A 68 -6.88 -4.89 6.00
CA LEU A 68 -5.55 -4.72 5.46
C LEU A 68 -5.17 -5.96 4.67
N ILE A 69 -4.87 -5.76 3.38
CA ILE A 69 -4.46 -6.86 2.52
C ILE A 69 -2.95 -6.91 2.55
N VAL A 70 -2.42 -8.01 3.08
CA VAL A 70 -0.98 -8.15 3.29
C VAL A 70 -0.40 -9.07 2.21
N HIS A 71 0.59 -8.59 1.50
CA HIS A 71 1.23 -9.35 0.43
C HIS A 71 2.49 -10.02 0.93
N ASP A 72 2.65 -11.30 0.59
CA ASP A 72 3.81 -12.05 1.00
C ASP A 72 5.04 -11.70 0.17
N TYR A 73 4.84 -11.29 -1.07
CA TYR A 73 5.96 -10.90 -1.91
C TYR A 73 5.49 -9.97 -3.01
N VAL A 74 6.46 -9.30 -3.61
CA VAL A 74 6.24 -8.42 -4.75
C VAL A 74 7.07 -8.99 -5.89
N GLU A 75 6.55 -8.98 -7.10
CA GLU A 75 7.24 -9.57 -8.23
C GLU A 75 8.54 -8.84 -8.51
N GLU A 76 9.57 -9.62 -8.82
CA GLU A 76 10.91 -9.09 -8.97
C GLU A 76 11.04 -8.06 -10.08
N GLU A 77 10.23 -8.20 -11.11
CA GLU A 77 10.22 -7.23 -12.19
C GLU A 77 9.96 -5.82 -11.67
N TYR A 78 9.02 -5.68 -10.74
CA TYR A 78 8.69 -4.37 -10.21
C TYR A 78 9.75 -3.88 -9.24
N MET A 79 10.37 -4.81 -8.49
CA MET A 79 11.48 -4.44 -7.63
C MET A 79 12.64 -3.89 -8.47
N ASP A 80 12.94 -4.55 -9.59
CA ASP A 80 14.02 -4.11 -10.45
C ASP A 80 13.75 -2.71 -11.01
N ARG A 81 12.50 -2.45 -11.36
CA ARG A 81 12.14 -1.14 -11.92
C ARG A 81 12.27 -0.05 -10.87
N VAL A 82 11.87 -0.33 -9.64
CA VAL A 82 12.00 0.64 -8.55
C VAL A 82 13.46 0.90 -8.24
N ARG A 83 14.28 -0.17 -8.18
CA ARG A 83 15.69 0.00 -7.90
C ARG A 83 16.38 0.84 -8.98
N ALA A 84 16.02 0.59 -10.23
CA ALA A 84 16.61 1.34 -11.34
C ALA A 84 16.23 2.83 -11.24
N PHE A 85 14.97 3.09 -10.90
CA PHE A 85 14.50 4.46 -10.75
C PHE A 85 15.20 5.15 -9.59
N ALA A 86 15.32 4.45 -8.46
CA ALA A 86 15.97 5.02 -7.28
C ALA A 86 17.44 5.32 -7.55
N LYS A 87 18.10 4.44 -8.31
CA LYS A 87 19.47 4.67 -8.67
C LYS A 87 19.61 5.90 -9.55
N GLU A 88 18.69 6.06 -10.50
CA GLU A 88 18.72 7.17 -11.42
C GLU A 88 18.47 8.50 -10.72
N THR A 89 17.60 8.52 -9.74
CA THR A 89 17.29 9.74 -9.02
C THR A 89 18.23 10.01 -7.85
N GLY A 90 19.15 9.09 -7.56
CA GLY A 90 20.06 9.26 -6.46
C GLY A 90 19.52 8.84 -5.11
N ASP A 91 18.34 8.25 -5.08
CA ASP A 91 17.68 7.89 -3.81
C ASP A 91 18.02 6.51 -3.31
N LEU A 92 18.82 5.74 -4.06
CA LEU A 92 19.07 4.36 -3.69
C LEU A 92 19.67 4.21 -2.30
N LYS A 93 20.48 5.16 -1.88
CA LYS A 93 21.13 5.07 -0.58
C LYS A 93 20.23 5.48 0.56
N THR A 94 19.17 6.20 0.29
CA THR A 94 18.29 6.70 1.34
C THR A 94 17.03 5.87 1.52
N LEU A 95 16.70 5.03 0.54
CA LEU A 95 15.51 4.20 0.62
C LEU A 95 15.90 2.82 1.13
N SER A 96 15.15 2.32 2.11
CA SER A 96 15.40 0.98 2.61
C SER A 96 14.83 -0.04 1.62
N GLU A 97 15.20 -1.28 1.80
CA GLU A 97 14.65 -2.35 0.98
C GLU A 97 13.13 -2.43 1.16
N THR A 98 12.66 -2.24 2.39
CA THR A 98 11.21 -2.24 2.64
C THR A 98 10.54 -1.08 1.93
N ASP A 99 11.15 0.11 1.95
CA ASP A 99 10.59 1.26 1.24
C ASP A 99 10.43 0.96 -0.24
N MET A 100 11.46 0.38 -0.83
CA MET A 100 11.42 0.07 -2.26
C MET A 100 10.38 -1.00 -2.56
N ARG A 101 10.19 -1.94 -1.65
CA ARG A 101 9.21 -2.99 -1.85
C ARG A 101 7.80 -2.45 -1.76
N VAL A 102 7.55 -1.49 -0.88
CA VAL A 102 6.26 -0.82 -0.81
C VAL A 102 5.98 -0.09 -2.13
N MET A 103 7.00 0.62 -2.65
CA MET A 103 6.86 1.31 -3.92
C MET A 103 6.61 0.33 -5.07
N ALA A 104 7.30 -0.80 -5.04
CA ALA A 104 7.13 -1.81 -6.08
C ALA A 104 5.74 -2.41 -6.05
N LEU A 105 5.19 -2.62 -4.86
CA LEU A 105 3.83 -3.13 -4.76
C LEU A 105 2.85 -2.11 -5.35
N GLY A 106 3.07 -0.83 -5.05
CA GLY A 106 2.21 0.20 -5.63
C GLY A 106 2.25 0.19 -7.15
N LEU A 107 3.44 0.04 -7.70
CA LEU A 107 3.59 -0.02 -9.14
C LEU A 107 2.92 -1.26 -9.72
N GLN A 108 3.09 -2.39 -9.06
CA GLN A 108 2.49 -3.65 -9.52
C GLN A 108 0.97 -3.55 -9.53
N LEU A 109 0.38 -3.05 -8.46
CA LEU A 109 -1.06 -2.93 -8.39
C LEU A 109 -1.59 -1.93 -9.41
N ASN A 110 -0.86 -0.85 -9.62
CA ASN A 110 -1.26 0.14 -10.59
C ASN A 110 -1.30 -0.45 -12.00
N GLU A 111 -0.30 -1.24 -12.35
CA GLU A 111 -0.28 -1.84 -13.68
C GLU A 111 -1.30 -2.94 -13.84
N GLU A 112 -1.51 -3.71 -12.79
CA GLU A 112 -2.49 -4.79 -12.85
C GLU A 112 -3.91 -4.27 -12.96
N ARG A 113 -4.17 -3.11 -12.36
CA ARG A 113 -5.51 -2.57 -12.36
C ARG A 113 -5.73 -1.50 -13.38
N GLY A 114 -4.71 -0.72 -13.65
CA GLY A 114 -4.87 0.46 -14.45
C GLY A 114 -4.61 0.30 -15.90
N GLU A 115 -4.11 -0.86 -16.30
CA GLU A 115 -3.71 -0.95 -17.68
C GLU A 115 -4.86 -0.75 -18.63
N GLY A 116 -6.04 -1.15 -18.24
CA GLY A 116 -7.19 -0.93 -19.08
C GLY A 116 -7.61 0.52 -19.11
N ASP A 117 -7.28 1.25 -18.10
CA ASP A 117 -7.67 2.63 -17.99
C ASP A 117 -6.74 3.57 -18.71
N ARG A 118 -5.60 3.09 -19.07
CA ARG A 118 -4.68 3.94 -19.68
C ARG A 118 -4.89 4.15 -21.10
N VAL A 119 -5.75 3.49 -21.68
CA VAL A 119 -5.96 3.63 -23.10
C VAL A 119 -6.73 4.83 -23.47
#